data_e47503767b7a17eacaccbbb1708a7e96
#
_entry.id   e47503767b7a17eacaccbbb1708a7e96
#
_cell.length_a   1.000
_cell.length_b   1.000
_cell.length_c   1.000
_cell.angle_alpha   90.00
_cell.angle_beta   90.00
_cell.angle_gamma   90.00
#
_symmetry.space_group_name_H-M   'P 1'
#
loop_
_entity.id
_entity.type
_entity.pdbx_description
1 polymer ?
#
loop_
_entity_poly.entity_id
_entity_poly.type
_entity_poly.pdbx_seq_one_letter_code
_entity_poly.pdbx_strand_id
1 'polypeptide(L)'
;AKDEGAGTAVQGGNLVGTYRLIRQDVAKKHGGFYSESEFDLAPLLQRHSHLKFLEVGRSCVAQGFRGKPVAELLWQGIWNYVRYHKLDVMLGCASLEGVDVAALSDQLSFLAHVSPAPAEWNVTALENHKIDMQRKPMSEVNQKAVLKNLPTLIKAYLRLGCYIGDGAVIGSGSTITKDV
;
A
#
# COMPACT_ATOMS: atom_id res chain seq x y z
N ALA A 1 22.71 -13.64 -12.89
CA ALA A 1 22.93 -13.90 -11.47
C ALA A 1 21.57 -14.20 -10.85
N LYS A 2 21.37 -15.43 -10.40
CA LYS A 2 20.15 -15.84 -9.68
C LYS A 2 20.13 -15.07 -8.36
N ASP A 3 19.03 -14.37 -8.10
CA ASP A 3 18.82 -13.68 -6.84
C ASP A 3 18.53 -14.74 -5.77
N GLU A 4 19.53 -15.07 -4.97
CA GLU A 4 19.44 -16.01 -3.85
C GLU A 4 18.86 -15.32 -2.63
N GLY A 5 17.64 -14.83 -2.76
CA GLY A 5 16.85 -14.24 -1.70
C GLY A 5 15.60 -15.06 -1.32
N ALA A 6 15.49 -16.28 -1.81
CA ALA A 6 14.47 -17.20 -1.33
C ALA A 6 14.87 -17.71 0.05
N GLY A 7 14.24 -17.17 1.10
CA GLY A 7 14.37 -17.73 2.43
C GLY A 7 14.13 -19.24 2.38
N THR A 8 15.05 -20.02 2.95
CA THR A 8 14.97 -21.46 3.05
C THR A 8 13.62 -21.86 3.59
N ALA A 9 12.76 -22.42 2.75
CA ALA A 9 11.51 -23.03 3.18
C ALA A 9 11.86 -24.15 4.19
N VAL A 10 11.38 -24.00 5.40
CA VAL A 10 11.49 -25.08 6.40
C VAL A 10 10.77 -26.27 5.80
N GLN A 11 11.47 -27.39 5.58
CA GLN A 11 10.88 -28.62 5.07
C GLN A 11 9.72 -29.02 6.00
N GLY A 12 8.48 -29.06 5.46
CA GLY A 12 7.27 -29.48 6.17
C GLY A 12 6.39 -28.36 6.72
N GLY A 13 6.73 -27.08 6.51
CA GLY A 13 5.88 -25.95 6.92
C GLY A 13 4.84 -25.54 5.86
N ASN A 14 3.61 -25.20 6.28
CA ASN A 14 2.64 -24.58 5.39
C ASN A 14 2.91 -23.09 5.25
N LEU A 15 2.90 -22.57 4.02
CA LEU A 15 2.95 -21.13 3.77
C LEU A 15 1.61 -20.51 4.23
N VAL A 16 1.66 -19.64 5.24
CA VAL A 16 0.47 -19.05 5.86
C VAL A 16 0.38 -17.52 5.67
N GLY A 17 1.44 -16.91 5.18
CA GLY A 17 1.45 -15.48 4.91
C GLY A 17 2.60 -15.09 3.97
N THR A 18 2.41 -14.01 3.23
CA THR A 18 3.40 -13.52 2.26
C THR A 18 3.31 -12.00 2.09
N TYR A 19 4.41 -11.40 1.64
CA TYR A 19 4.53 -10.05 1.10
C TYR A 19 5.36 -10.08 -0.18
N ARG A 20 5.10 -9.12 -1.07
CA ARG A 20 6.02 -8.79 -2.17
C ARG A 20 6.78 -7.52 -1.80
N LEU A 21 8.10 -7.57 -1.90
CA LEU A 21 9.01 -6.44 -1.68
C LEU A 21 9.78 -6.17 -2.96
N ILE A 22 9.72 -4.93 -3.46
CA ILE A 22 10.46 -4.51 -4.67
C ILE A 22 11.29 -3.29 -4.31
N ARG A 23 12.62 -3.44 -4.33
CA ARG A 23 13.53 -2.30 -4.15
C ARG A 23 13.62 -1.48 -5.44
N GLN A 24 13.83 -0.18 -5.31
CA GLN A 24 13.92 0.75 -6.43
C GLN A 24 15.02 0.36 -7.45
N ASP A 25 16.18 -0.13 -6.98
CA ASP A 25 17.29 -0.55 -7.85
C ASP A 25 16.94 -1.80 -8.68
N VAL A 26 16.06 -2.66 -8.16
CA VAL A 26 15.50 -3.81 -8.87
C VAL A 26 14.37 -3.35 -9.81
N ALA A 27 13.44 -2.53 -9.32
CA ALA A 27 12.34 -1.98 -10.12
C ALA A 27 12.85 -1.31 -11.41
N LYS A 28 13.88 -0.47 -11.32
CA LYS A 28 14.49 0.21 -12.48
C LYS A 28 14.99 -0.73 -13.57
N LYS A 29 15.34 -1.97 -13.23
CA LYS A 29 15.84 -2.99 -14.19
C LYS A 29 14.71 -3.80 -14.83
N HIS A 30 13.50 -3.75 -14.25
CA HIS A 30 12.39 -4.62 -14.61
C HIS A 30 11.08 -3.86 -14.91
N GLY A 31 11.18 -2.63 -15.42
CA GLY A 31 10.03 -1.86 -15.90
C GLY A 31 9.36 -0.96 -14.86
N GLY A 32 9.99 -0.74 -13.70
CA GLY A 32 9.49 0.15 -12.67
C GLY A 32 8.81 -0.56 -11.49
N PHE A 33 8.23 0.22 -10.59
CA PHE A 33 7.38 -0.27 -9.52
C PHE A 33 6.01 -0.72 -10.05
N TYR A 34 5.37 -1.66 -9.38
CA TYR A 34 4.02 -2.09 -9.73
C TYR A 34 3.02 -0.93 -9.66
N SER A 35 3.16 -0.07 -8.65
CA SER A 35 2.28 1.10 -8.46
C SER A 35 2.36 2.13 -9.60
N GLU A 36 3.42 2.14 -10.42
CA GLU A 36 3.56 3.06 -11.56
C GLU A 36 2.52 2.79 -12.67
N SER A 37 1.88 1.61 -12.68
CA SER A 37 0.76 1.33 -13.59
C SER A 37 -0.52 2.10 -13.23
N GLU A 38 -0.63 2.61 -12.01
CA GLU A 38 -1.83 3.25 -11.49
C GLU A 38 -1.56 4.69 -10.99
N PHE A 39 -0.32 4.99 -10.59
CA PHE A 39 0.08 6.24 -9.98
C PHE A 39 1.34 6.83 -10.61
N ASP A 40 1.38 8.15 -10.77
CA ASP A 40 2.58 8.85 -11.22
C ASP A 40 3.58 8.99 -10.06
N LEU A 41 4.52 8.04 -9.97
CA LEU A 41 5.60 8.04 -8.99
C LEU A 41 6.81 8.87 -9.46
N ALA A 42 6.92 9.20 -10.73
CA ALA A 42 8.11 9.84 -11.28
C ALA A 42 8.50 11.15 -10.57
N PRO A 43 7.56 12.09 -10.28
CA PRO A 43 7.90 13.32 -9.56
C PRO A 43 8.42 13.07 -8.13
N LEU A 44 7.84 12.08 -7.42
CA LEU A 44 8.29 11.69 -6.08
C LEU A 44 9.71 11.14 -6.11
N LEU A 45 9.97 10.18 -6.99
CA LEU A 45 11.28 9.51 -7.11
C LEU A 45 12.37 10.46 -7.59
N GLN A 46 12.04 11.42 -8.45
CA GLN A 46 12.96 12.46 -8.91
C GLN A 46 13.32 13.43 -7.79
N ARG A 47 12.30 13.92 -7.07
CA ARG A 47 12.47 14.89 -5.97
C ARG A 47 13.30 14.31 -4.83
N HIS A 48 13.13 13.04 -4.54
CA HIS A 48 13.84 12.33 -3.49
C HIS A 48 14.85 11.32 -4.05
N SER A 49 15.56 11.68 -5.12
CA SER A 49 16.52 10.80 -5.83
C SER A 49 17.69 10.31 -4.96
N HIS A 50 17.94 10.98 -3.83
CA HIS A 50 18.94 10.61 -2.83
C HIS A 50 18.46 9.51 -1.85
N LEU A 51 17.16 9.20 -1.84
CA LEU A 51 16.56 8.19 -0.97
C LEU A 51 16.37 6.87 -1.72
N LYS A 52 16.33 5.78 -0.95
CA LYS A 52 16.11 4.42 -1.44
C LYS A 52 14.70 3.97 -1.10
N PHE A 53 13.93 3.71 -2.14
CA PHE A 53 12.53 3.33 -2.01
C PHE A 53 12.33 1.81 -2.02
N LEU A 54 11.34 1.36 -1.27
CA LEU A 54 10.83 -0.01 -1.25
C LEU A 54 9.33 0.01 -1.53
N GLU A 55 8.89 -0.71 -2.55
CA GLU A 55 7.48 -1.00 -2.71
C GLU A 55 7.09 -2.24 -1.91
N VAL A 56 6.05 -2.11 -1.09
CA VAL A 56 5.43 -3.18 -0.30
C VAL A 56 4.05 -3.46 -0.86
N GLY A 57 3.79 -4.72 -1.22
CA GLY A 57 2.51 -5.10 -1.77
C GLY A 57 2.19 -6.58 -1.57
N ARG A 58 1.05 -7.01 -2.11
CA ARG A 58 0.60 -8.42 -2.06
C ARG A 58 0.64 -9.02 -0.65
N SER A 59 0.26 -8.23 0.36
CA SER A 59 0.11 -8.70 1.73
C SER A 59 -0.99 -9.75 1.81
N CYS A 60 -0.66 -10.96 2.22
CA CYS A 60 -1.61 -12.05 2.33
C CYS A 60 -1.38 -12.86 3.60
N VAL A 61 -2.49 -13.17 4.31
CA VAL A 61 -2.50 -14.13 5.43
C VAL A 61 -3.64 -15.12 5.21
N ALA A 62 -3.33 -16.41 5.21
CA ALA A 62 -4.30 -17.49 5.04
C ALA A 62 -5.44 -17.36 6.06
N GLN A 63 -6.68 -17.64 5.65
CA GLN A 63 -7.89 -17.39 6.43
C GLN A 63 -7.84 -17.96 7.85
N GLY A 64 -7.39 -19.20 8.03
CA GLY A 64 -7.29 -19.86 9.34
C GLY A 64 -6.18 -19.29 10.26
N PHE A 65 -5.39 -18.34 9.76
CA PHE A 65 -4.28 -17.69 10.47
C PHE A 65 -4.48 -16.20 10.66
N ARG A 66 -5.58 -15.64 10.15
CA ARG A 66 -5.97 -14.25 10.41
C ARG A 66 -6.28 -14.09 11.90
N GLY A 67 -5.86 -12.94 12.48
CA GLY A 67 -5.97 -12.70 13.93
C GLY A 67 -4.88 -13.35 14.79
N LYS A 68 -3.97 -14.13 14.20
CA LYS A 68 -2.75 -14.61 14.84
C LYS A 68 -1.58 -13.65 14.58
N PRO A 69 -0.44 -13.77 15.26
CA PRO A 69 0.70 -12.84 15.11
C PRO A 69 1.42 -12.95 13.75
N VAL A 70 0.79 -13.57 12.73
CA VAL A 70 1.41 -13.75 11.40
C VAL A 70 1.69 -12.41 10.72
N ALA A 71 0.74 -11.47 10.76
CA ALA A 71 0.95 -10.14 10.20
C ALA A 71 2.10 -9.40 10.90
N GLU A 72 2.21 -9.53 12.23
CA GLU A 72 3.29 -8.96 13.01
C GLU A 72 4.65 -9.57 12.63
N LEU A 73 4.72 -10.89 12.49
CA LEU A 73 5.93 -11.58 12.04
C LEU A 73 6.34 -11.16 10.61
N LEU A 74 5.37 -10.99 9.71
CA LEU A 74 5.62 -10.47 8.36
C LEU A 74 6.20 -9.05 8.42
N TRP A 75 5.65 -8.17 9.27
CA TRP A 75 6.18 -6.82 9.49
C TRP A 75 7.59 -6.83 10.06
N GLN A 76 7.89 -7.72 11.01
CA GLN A 76 9.26 -7.89 11.52
C GLN A 76 10.22 -8.29 10.39
N GLY A 77 9.78 -9.19 9.50
CA GLY A 77 10.54 -9.57 8.30
C GLY A 77 10.79 -8.40 7.36
N ILE A 78 9.75 -7.60 7.06
CA ILE A 78 9.88 -6.38 6.25
C ILE A 78 10.87 -5.40 6.90
N TRP A 79 10.75 -5.16 8.20
CA TRP A 79 11.62 -4.25 8.92
C TRP A 79 13.08 -4.69 8.91
N ASN A 80 13.33 -5.99 9.08
CA ASN A 80 14.67 -6.55 8.94
C ASN A 80 15.23 -6.35 7.53
N TYR A 81 14.40 -6.54 6.50
CA TYR A 81 14.76 -6.30 5.12
C TYR A 81 15.11 -4.83 4.85
N VAL A 82 14.28 -3.90 5.35
CA VAL A 82 14.50 -2.44 5.27
C VAL A 82 15.85 -2.07 5.89
N ARG A 83 16.13 -2.57 7.09
CA ARG A 83 17.40 -2.29 7.79
C ARG A 83 18.60 -2.89 7.08
N TYR A 84 18.48 -4.13 6.61
CA TYR A 84 19.58 -4.82 5.92
C TYR A 84 19.97 -4.09 4.62
N HIS A 85 19.00 -3.65 3.84
CA HIS A 85 19.22 -2.93 2.59
C HIS A 85 19.38 -1.41 2.76
N LYS A 86 19.26 -0.88 3.99
CA LYS A 86 19.34 0.55 4.30
C LYS A 86 18.36 1.35 3.41
N LEU A 87 17.09 0.96 3.44
CA LEU A 87 16.01 1.61 2.70
C LEU A 87 15.41 2.73 3.54
N ASP A 88 15.05 3.84 2.89
CA ASP A 88 14.66 5.07 3.56
C ASP A 88 13.14 5.27 3.55
N VAL A 89 12.46 4.84 2.47
CA VAL A 89 11.03 5.09 2.26
C VAL A 89 10.34 3.81 1.81
N MET A 90 9.17 3.55 2.40
CA MET A 90 8.25 2.51 1.92
C MET A 90 7.06 3.16 1.22
N LEU A 91 6.64 2.59 0.10
CA LEU A 91 5.43 2.97 -0.63
C LEU A 91 4.65 1.73 -1.05
N GLY A 92 3.40 1.91 -1.46
CA GLY A 92 2.59 0.81 -1.97
C GLY A 92 1.12 1.21 -2.08
N CYS A 93 0.35 0.39 -2.78
CA CYS A 93 -1.09 0.55 -2.90
C CYS A 93 -1.80 -0.15 -1.74
N ALA A 94 -2.85 0.48 -1.22
CA ALA A 94 -3.75 -0.12 -0.25
C ALA A 94 -5.18 -0.10 -0.82
N SER A 95 -5.90 -1.21 -0.66
CA SER A 95 -7.21 -1.38 -1.29
C SER A 95 -8.35 -1.25 -0.27
N LEU A 96 -9.42 -0.58 -0.69
CA LEU A 96 -10.73 -0.63 -0.05
C LEU A 96 -11.55 -1.78 -0.66
N GLU A 97 -12.51 -2.31 0.08
CA GLU A 97 -13.39 -3.36 -0.44
C GLU A 97 -14.54 -2.76 -1.25
N GLY A 98 -14.72 -3.22 -2.49
CA GLY A 98 -15.78 -2.79 -3.39
C GLY A 98 -15.30 -1.93 -4.56
N VAL A 99 -16.19 -1.68 -5.51
CA VAL A 99 -15.95 -0.88 -6.73
C VAL A 99 -16.93 0.29 -6.86
N ASP A 100 -17.95 0.32 -6.01
CA ASP A 100 -18.92 1.41 -6.01
C ASP A 100 -18.33 2.63 -5.29
N VAL A 101 -17.89 3.59 -6.08
CA VAL A 101 -17.28 4.83 -5.60
C VAL A 101 -18.23 5.64 -4.73
N ALA A 102 -19.56 5.57 -4.98
CA ALA A 102 -20.55 6.28 -4.17
C ALA A 102 -20.64 5.65 -2.78
N ALA A 103 -20.65 4.33 -2.69
CA ALA A 103 -20.64 3.60 -1.42
C ALA A 103 -19.35 3.80 -0.63
N LEU A 104 -18.22 4.06 -1.31
CA LEU A 104 -16.91 4.30 -0.71
C LEU A 104 -16.64 5.78 -0.38
N SER A 105 -17.58 6.70 -0.66
CA SER A 105 -17.36 8.14 -0.53
C SER A 105 -16.88 8.56 0.87
N ASP A 106 -17.45 7.98 1.93
CA ASP A 106 -17.03 8.30 3.30
C ASP A 106 -15.60 7.85 3.59
N GLN A 107 -15.22 6.64 3.15
CA GLN A 107 -13.87 6.12 3.38
C GLN A 107 -12.83 6.91 2.58
N LEU A 108 -13.10 7.21 1.29
CA LEU A 108 -12.23 8.01 0.44
C LEU A 108 -12.02 9.40 1.02
N SER A 109 -13.12 10.10 1.37
CA SER A 109 -13.03 11.44 1.95
C SER A 109 -12.31 11.43 3.30
N PHE A 110 -12.59 10.44 4.14
CA PHE A 110 -11.89 10.29 5.42
C PHE A 110 -10.38 10.18 5.23
N LEU A 111 -9.92 9.30 4.34
CA LEU A 111 -8.49 9.10 4.08
C LEU A 111 -7.83 10.37 3.53
N ALA A 112 -8.49 11.05 2.60
CA ALA A 112 -7.98 12.30 2.03
C ALA A 112 -7.86 13.44 3.06
N HIS A 113 -8.73 13.48 4.07
CA HIS A 113 -8.71 14.53 5.09
C HIS A 113 -7.79 14.21 6.28
N VAL A 114 -7.69 12.92 6.68
CA VAL A 114 -6.99 12.55 7.93
C VAL A 114 -5.48 12.49 7.75
N SER A 115 -5.00 12.05 6.60
CA SER A 115 -3.56 11.86 6.38
C SER A 115 -3.12 12.23 4.96
N PRO A 116 -3.46 13.44 4.46
CA PRO A 116 -3.03 13.85 3.13
C PRO A 116 -1.50 13.94 3.06
N ALA A 117 -0.94 13.53 1.94
CA ALA A 117 0.48 13.70 1.71
C ALA A 117 0.84 15.20 1.59
N PRO A 118 1.89 15.68 2.27
CA PRO A 118 2.46 16.98 1.98
C PRO A 118 2.91 17.06 0.52
N ALA A 119 2.93 18.26 -0.07
CA ALA A 119 3.22 18.44 -1.49
C ALA A 119 4.52 17.78 -1.97
N GLU A 120 5.53 17.75 -1.11
CA GLU A 120 6.82 17.12 -1.40
C GLU A 120 6.77 15.58 -1.43
N TRP A 121 5.80 14.97 -0.76
CA TRP A 121 5.59 13.51 -0.69
C TRP A 121 4.39 13.03 -1.49
N ASN A 122 3.67 13.96 -2.13
CA ASN A 122 2.44 13.62 -2.82
C ASN A 122 2.71 12.78 -4.07
N VAL A 123 1.85 11.81 -4.26
CA VAL A 123 1.73 10.95 -5.44
C VAL A 123 0.29 11.08 -5.94
N THR A 124 0.13 11.22 -7.25
CA THR A 124 -1.19 11.39 -7.86
C THR A 124 -1.55 10.18 -8.71
N ALA A 125 -2.79 9.74 -8.64
CA ALA A 125 -3.30 8.71 -9.55
C ALA A 125 -3.22 9.19 -11.00
N LEU A 126 -2.96 8.26 -11.94
CA LEU A 126 -2.92 8.57 -13.37
C LEU A 126 -4.28 9.10 -13.83
N GLU A 127 -4.30 10.18 -14.61
CA GLU A 127 -5.50 10.95 -14.98
C GLU A 127 -6.61 10.11 -15.61
N ASN A 128 -6.25 9.11 -16.41
CA ASN A 128 -7.23 8.24 -17.09
C ASN A 128 -7.94 7.27 -16.14
N HIS A 129 -7.49 7.13 -14.90
CA HIS A 129 -8.04 6.23 -13.88
C HIS A 129 -8.36 6.92 -12.57
N LYS A 130 -8.04 8.22 -12.46
CA LYS A 130 -8.15 8.99 -11.23
C LYS A 130 -9.60 9.13 -10.77
N ILE A 131 -9.84 8.79 -9.52
CA ILE A 131 -11.07 9.05 -8.78
C ILE A 131 -10.75 10.08 -7.70
N ASP A 132 -11.51 11.17 -7.68
CA ASP A 132 -11.42 12.15 -6.61
C ASP A 132 -11.78 11.50 -5.26
N MET A 133 -10.91 11.67 -4.28
CA MET A 133 -11.10 11.16 -2.94
C MET A 133 -11.86 12.16 -2.04
N GLN A 134 -11.80 13.48 -2.33
CA GLN A 134 -12.46 14.53 -1.54
C GLN A 134 -13.93 14.70 -1.96
N ARG A 135 -14.74 13.68 -1.77
CA ARG A 135 -16.13 13.63 -2.21
C ARG A 135 -17.12 14.30 -1.25
N LYS A 136 -16.73 14.46 0.00
CA LYS A 136 -17.52 15.07 1.07
C LYS A 136 -16.63 15.89 1.99
N PRO A 137 -17.13 17.01 2.54
CA PRO A 137 -16.43 17.68 3.63
C PRO A 137 -16.36 16.78 4.86
N MET A 138 -15.33 16.92 5.68
CA MET A 138 -15.11 16.06 6.86
C MET A 138 -16.28 16.11 7.87
N SER A 139 -17.03 17.22 7.91
CA SER A 139 -18.22 17.37 8.75
C SER A 139 -19.36 16.44 8.38
N GLU A 140 -19.44 15.97 7.14
CA GLU A 140 -20.46 15.05 6.64
C GLU A 140 -20.01 13.59 6.66
N VAL A 141 -18.74 13.32 6.97
CA VAL A 141 -18.20 11.96 7.02
C VAL A 141 -18.55 11.29 8.34
N ASN A 142 -19.15 10.12 8.28
CA ASN A 142 -19.39 9.30 9.48
C ASN A 142 -18.10 8.60 9.92
N GLN A 143 -17.23 9.34 10.61
CA GLN A 143 -15.90 8.88 11.01
C GLN A 143 -15.92 7.59 11.84
N LYS A 144 -16.92 7.42 12.74
CA LYS A 144 -17.04 6.20 13.57
C LYS A 144 -17.32 4.98 12.70
N ALA A 145 -18.24 5.12 11.74
CA ALA A 145 -18.56 4.04 10.80
C ALA A 145 -17.37 3.72 9.90
N VAL A 146 -16.67 4.74 9.39
CA VAL A 146 -15.47 4.57 8.58
C VAL A 146 -14.40 3.82 9.37
N LEU A 147 -14.02 4.28 10.56
CA LEU A 147 -13.00 3.63 11.38
C LEU A 147 -13.35 2.19 11.74
N LYS A 148 -14.63 1.86 11.88
CA LYS A 148 -15.07 0.49 12.10
C LYS A 148 -14.83 -0.38 10.86
N ASN A 149 -15.15 0.14 9.67
CA ASN A 149 -15.20 -0.62 8.42
C ASN A 149 -13.92 -0.56 7.57
N LEU A 150 -12.97 0.35 7.87
CA LEU A 150 -11.69 0.38 7.18
C LEU A 150 -10.95 -0.96 7.33
N PRO A 151 -10.28 -1.43 6.28
CA PRO A 151 -9.39 -2.58 6.34
C PRO A 151 -8.34 -2.45 7.45
N THR A 152 -8.06 -3.55 8.14
CA THR A 152 -7.10 -3.57 9.26
C THR A 152 -5.72 -3.06 8.84
N LEU A 153 -5.31 -3.36 7.62
CA LEU A 153 -4.03 -2.92 7.07
C LEU A 153 -3.96 -1.39 6.95
N ILE A 154 -5.01 -0.75 6.42
CA ILE A 154 -5.08 0.71 6.30
C ILE A 154 -5.08 1.37 7.69
N LYS A 155 -5.81 0.80 8.65
CA LYS A 155 -5.76 1.27 10.05
C LYS A 155 -4.36 1.20 10.64
N ALA A 156 -3.61 0.14 10.33
CA ALA A 156 -2.23 -0.01 10.77
C ALA A 156 -1.33 1.06 10.13
N TYR A 157 -1.47 1.32 8.84
CA TYR A 157 -0.72 2.37 8.14
C TYR A 157 -0.99 3.76 8.74
N LEU A 158 -2.25 4.12 8.96
CA LEU A 158 -2.60 5.40 9.59
C LEU A 158 -1.97 5.56 10.98
N ARG A 159 -1.94 4.48 11.78
CA ARG A 159 -1.28 4.49 13.11
C ARG A 159 0.24 4.68 13.02
N LEU A 160 0.85 4.23 11.94
CA LEU A 160 2.29 4.43 11.66
C LEU A 160 2.60 5.82 11.10
N GLY A 161 1.58 6.64 10.83
CA GLY A 161 1.75 7.99 10.27
C GLY A 161 2.02 7.98 8.77
N CYS A 162 1.54 6.98 8.04
CA CYS A 162 1.65 6.96 6.58
C CYS A 162 0.84 8.07 5.94
N TYR A 163 1.36 8.67 4.90
CA TYR A 163 0.66 9.63 4.04
C TYR A 163 -0.19 8.93 2.99
N ILE A 164 -1.29 9.56 2.62
CA ILE A 164 -2.18 9.13 1.55
C ILE A 164 -1.99 10.07 0.37
N GLY A 165 -1.68 9.52 -0.81
CA GLY A 165 -1.55 10.28 -2.06
C GLY A 165 -2.88 10.83 -2.58
N ASP A 166 -2.83 11.59 -3.67
CA ASP A 166 -3.99 12.21 -4.29
C ASP A 166 -4.61 11.30 -5.36
N GLY A 167 -5.86 10.99 -5.16
CA GLY A 167 -6.67 10.15 -6.03
C GLY A 167 -6.63 8.67 -5.68
N ALA A 168 -7.72 8.01 -5.95
CA ALA A 168 -7.86 6.56 -5.94
C ALA A 168 -8.01 6.04 -7.37
N VAL A 169 -7.80 4.75 -7.57
CA VAL A 169 -8.04 4.09 -8.86
C VAL A 169 -8.96 2.89 -8.67
N ILE A 170 -9.77 2.60 -9.69
CA ILE A 170 -10.42 1.29 -9.80
C ILE A 170 -9.51 0.46 -10.70
N GLY A 171 -8.94 -0.60 -10.15
CA GLY A 171 -8.07 -1.50 -10.91
C GLY A 171 -8.78 -2.06 -12.14
N SER A 172 -8.08 -2.13 -13.26
CA SER A 172 -8.59 -2.58 -14.57
C SER A 172 -9.04 -4.04 -14.61
N GLY A 173 -8.94 -4.76 -13.52
CA GLY A 173 -9.36 -6.16 -13.36
C GLY A 173 -10.54 -6.33 -12.40
N SER A 174 -11.44 -5.32 -12.32
CA SER A 174 -12.65 -5.37 -11.50
C SER A 174 -12.43 -5.92 -10.11
N THR A 175 -12.20 -5.10 -9.30
CA THR A 175 -12.21 -5.05 -7.86
C THR A 175 -11.13 -4.08 -7.49
N ILE A 176 -11.45 -3.06 -6.73
CA ILE A 176 -10.50 -2.57 -5.74
C ILE A 176 -10.05 -3.83 -5.08
N THR A 177 -8.95 -4.35 -5.54
CA THR A 177 -8.69 -5.76 -5.42
C THR A 177 -8.74 -6.15 -3.97
N LYS A 178 -9.54 -7.09 -3.65
CA LYS A 178 -9.25 -8.13 -2.70
C LYS A 178 -7.94 -8.80 -3.10
N ASP A 179 -6.87 -8.05 -3.22
CA ASP A 179 -5.56 -8.60 -3.29
C ASP A 179 -5.10 -8.80 -1.86
N VAL A 180 -5.45 -9.91 -1.50
CA VAL A 180 -5.06 -10.67 -0.35
C VAL A 180 -3.57 -10.95 -0.38
#